data_6fea7f687a2f9938703ebdfb1e3d1c21
#
_entry.id   6fea7f687a2f9938703ebdfb1e3d1c21
#
_cell.length_a   1.000
_cell.length_b   1.000
_cell.length_c   1.000
_cell.angle_alpha   90.00
_cell.angle_beta   90.00
_cell.angle_gamma   90.00
#
_symmetry.space_group_name_H-M   'P 1'
#
loop_
_entity.id
_entity.type
_entity.pdbx_description
1 polymer ?
#
loop_
_entity_poly.entity_id
_entity_poly.type
_entity_poly.pdbx_seq_one_letter_code
_entity_poly.pdbx_strand_id
1 'polypeptide(L)'
;MKVGFTTLCMFMDDNYKIIKAAHDHDFEMIEILGESPFFLKDNTIAYKDCGLEVSIHAPTVDINIASLNEGIKTESVKQMKECIDYAESINARAITVHAGKIGRNDPPLRKQALEYACQSISELVDYAENVIISVENMPIRPVFLGNTIEELEMFKSECGCGITIDLGHGNTTKNNEELLELKDITYCHLNDNDGIKDQHIPLGDGTLDLELLKKVKKGIIELNDFDNVLKSKKVIEKYI
;
A
#
# COMPACT_ATOMS: atom_id res chain seq x y z
N MET A 1 1.45 14.96 11.50
CA MET A 1 1.27 13.87 10.51
C MET A 1 0.33 14.35 9.41
N LYS A 2 0.65 14.14 8.13
CA LYS A 2 -0.36 14.23 7.07
C LYS A 2 -1.24 13.00 7.08
N VAL A 3 -2.55 13.17 6.90
CA VAL A 3 -3.52 12.05 6.97
C VAL A 3 -4.33 11.99 5.69
N GLY A 4 -4.51 10.79 5.17
CA GLY A 4 -5.36 10.45 4.05
C GLY A 4 -6.16 9.17 4.28
N PHE A 5 -6.84 8.71 3.26
CA PHE A 5 -7.53 7.43 3.25
C PHE A 5 -7.48 6.78 1.88
N THR A 6 -7.69 5.44 1.82
CA THR A 6 -7.80 4.73 0.55
C THR A 6 -9.21 4.84 -0.01
N THR A 7 -9.35 4.90 -1.34
CA THR A 7 -10.68 4.90 -1.98
C THR A 7 -11.43 3.58 -1.80
N LEU A 8 -10.81 2.58 -1.19
CA LEU A 8 -11.44 1.30 -0.84
C LEU A 8 -12.76 1.49 -0.08
N CYS A 9 -12.80 2.44 0.88
CA CYS A 9 -13.99 2.72 1.68
C CYS A 9 -15.15 3.37 0.89
N MET A 10 -14.88 3.84 -0.33
CA MET A 10 -15.83 4.49 -1.24
C MET A 10 -15.72 3.94 -2.66
N PHE A 11 -15.30 2.68 -2.81
CA PHE A 11 -14.89 2.04 -4.05
C PHE A 11 -15.93 2.11 -5.20
N MET A 12 -17.22 2.19 -4.85
CA MET A 12 -18.32 2.29 -5.82
C MET A 12 -18.78 3.72 -6.08
N ASP A 13 -18.21 4.70 -5.38
CA ASP A 13 -18.60 6.09 -5.49
C ASP A 13 -17.88 6.79 -6.67
N ASP A 14 -18.47 7.90 -7.10
CA ASP A 14 -17.89 8.80 -8.10
C ASP A 14 -16.65 9.52 -7.57
N ASN A 15 -15.62 9.71 -8.42
CA ASN A 15 -14.35 10.33 -8.04
C ASN A 15 -14.52 11.73 -7.43
N TYR A 16 -15.44 12.55 -7.96
CA TYR A 16 -15.69 13.88 -7.39
C TYR A 16 -16.33 13.82 -6.00
N LYS A 17 -17.17 12.80 -5.74
CA LYS A 17 -17.74 12.55 -4.41
C LYS A 17 -16.64 12.17 -3.42
N ILE A 18 -15.69 11.33 -3.85
CA ILE A 18 -14.55 10.91 -3.02
C ILE A 18 -13.63 12.11 -2.70
N ILE A 19 -13.27 12.90 -3.71
CA ILE A 19 -12.46 14.10 -3.53
C ILE A 19 -13.17 15.11 -2.63
N LYS A 20 -14.47 15.31 -2.84
CA LYS A 20 -15.26 16.19 -1.98
C LYS A 20 -15.27 15.71 -0.53
N ALA A 21 -15.44 14.41 -0.28
CA ALA A 21 -15.40 13.85 1.06
C ALA A 21 -14.02 14.07 1.72
N ALA A 22 -12.93 13.97 0.95
CA ALA A 22 -11.60 14.27 1.46
C ALA A 22 -11.49 15.73 1.93
N HIS A 23 -11.97 16.68 1.13
CA HIS A 23 -11.95 18.10 1.50
C HIS A 23 -12.92 18.43 2.65
N ASP A 24 -14.13 17.91 2.62
CA ASP A 24 -15.15 18.15 3.67
C ASP A 24 -14.69 17.69 5.06
N HIS A 25 -13.75 16.75 5.10
CA HIS A 25 -13.21 16.18 6.34
C HIS A 25 -11.71 16.48 6.57
N ASP A 26 -11.15 17.49 5.90
CA ASP A 26 -9.77 17.96 6.10
C ASP A 26 -8.72 16.85 5.97
N PHE A 27 -8.85 15.98 4.98
CA PHE A 27 -7.79 15.06 4.59
C PHE A 27 -6.81 15.76 3.64
N GLU A 28 -5.53 15.44 3.76
CA GLU A 28 -4.45 16.02 2.94
C GLU A 28 -3.95 15.07 1.86
N MET A 29 -4.32 13.79 1.96
CA MET A 29 -3.87 12.73 1.07
C MET A 29 -5.05 11.84 0.66
N ILE A 30 -4.90 11.18 -0.49
CA ILE A 30 -5.80 10.14 -0.95
C ILE A 30 -5.00 9.05 -1.66
N GLU A 31 -5.34 7.80 -1.40
CA GLU A 31 -4.79 6.68 -2.14
C GLU A 31 -5.88 6.02 -2.98
N ILE A 32 -5.66 5.96 -4.28
CA ILE A 32 -6.59 5.35 -5.23
C ILE A 32 -6.34 3.84 -5.22
N LEU A 33 -7.40 3.05 -5.00
CA LEU A 33 -7.34 1.61 -5.17
C LEU A 33 -7.31 1.26 -6.65
N GLY A 34 -6.23 0.66 -7.11
CA GLY A 34 -5.96 0.31 -8.50
C GLY A 34 -6.68 -0.95 -9.02
N GLU A 35 -7.78 -1.36 -8.40
CA GLU A 35 -8.47 -2.60 -8.75
C GLU A 35 -9.47 -2.42 -9.91
N SER A 36 -9.40 -3.36 -10.85
CA SER A 36 -10.38 -3.49 -11.95
C SER A 36 -11.73 -4.03 -11.41
N PRO A 37 -12.87 -3.68 -12.02
CA PRO A 37 -13.02 -2.93 -13.27
C PRO A 37 -13.16 -1.41 -13.08
N PHE A 38 -13.10 -0.89 -11.87
CA PHE A 38 -13.44 0.49 -11.55
C PHE A 38 -12.29 1.46 -11.84
N PHE A 39 -11.05 1.02 -11.64
CA PHE A 39 -9.86 1.84 -11.76
C PHE A 39 -9.66 2.47 -13.15
N LEU A 40 -9.95 1.74 -14.23
CA LEU A 40 -9.67 2.19 -15.61
C LEU A 40 -10.89 2.75 -16.36
N LYS A 41 -12.08 2.72 -15.77
CA LYS A 41 -13.32 3.05 -16.50
C LYS A 41 -13.71 4.51 -16.46
N ASP A 42 -13.32 5.24 -15.43
CA ASP A 42 -13.75 6.60 -15.23
C ASP A 42 -12.65 7.61 -15.39
N ASN A 43 -13.06 8.82 -15.72
CA ASN A 43 -12.24 9.99 -15.93
C ASN A 43 -11.47 10.36 -14.66
N THR A 44 -10.45 9.59 -14.37
CA THR A 44 -9.56 9.70 -13.21
C THR A 44 -8.73 10.96 -13.24
N ILE A 45 -8.78 11.75 -14.33
CA ILE A 45 -8.16 13.07 -14.43
C ILE A 45 -8.64 14.03 -13.31
N ALA A 46 -9.78 13.72 -12.68
CA ALA A 46 -10.28 14.46 -11.53
C ALA A 46 -9.24 14.54 -10.39
N TYR A 47 -8.38 13.53 -10.24
CA TYR A 47 -7.36 13.52 -9.20
C TYR A 47 -6.14 14.37 -9.51
N LYS A 48 -5.88 14.74 -10.78
CA LYS A 48 -4.66 15.42 -11.21
C LYS A 48 -4.42 16.76 -10.49
N ASP A 49 -5.47 17.53 -10.30
CA ASP A 49 -5.41 18.89 -9.71
C ASP A 49 -6.40 19.03 -8.55
N CYS A 50 -6.65 17.94 -7.83
CA CYS A 50 -7.63 17.93 -6.73
C CYS A 50 -7.18 18.65 -5.46
N GLY A 51 -5.92 19.12 -5.39
CA GLY A 51 -5.36 19.79 -4.22
C GLY A 51 -4.92 18.84 -3.09
N LEU A 52 -4.99 17.53 -3.30
CA LEU A 52 -4.55 16.48 -2.36
C LEU A 52 -3.22 15.87 -2.83
N GLU A 53 -2.44 15.33 -1.92
CA GLU A 53 -1.33 14.44 -2.27
C GLU A 53 -1.91 13.08 -2.67
N VAL A 54 -1.75 12.69 -3.93
CA VAL A 54 -2.32 11.45 -4.48
C VAL A 54 -1.28 10.36 -4.53
N SER A 55 -1.65 9.16 -4.12
CA SER A 55 -0.93 7.90 -4.33
C SER A 55 -1.87 6.84 -4.89
N ILE A 56 -1.33 5.70 -5.29
CA ILE A 56 -2.10 4.58 -5.80
C ILE A 56 -1.69 3.31 -5.08
N HIS A 57 -2.65 2.52 -4.64
CA HIS A 57 -2.43 1.13 -4.31
C HIS A 57 -2.56 0.31 -5.60
N ALA A 58 -1.48 -0.31 -6.05
CA ALA A 58 -1.49 -1.11 -7.27
C ALA A 58 -2.47 -2.30 -7.16
N PRO A 59 -2.96 -2.84 -8.28
CA PRO A 59 -3.87 -3.98 -8.25
C PRO A 59 -3.21 -5.21 -7.61
N THR A 60 -3.98 -5.95 -6.83
CA THR A 60 -3.53 -7.14 -6.10
C THR A 60 -4.30 -8.40 -6.49
N VAL A 61 -5.54 -8.23 -6.97
CA VAL A 61 -6.41 -9.35 -7.38
C VAL A 61 -5.88 -9.97 -8.66
N ASP A 62 -5.61 -11.28 -8.59
CA ASP A 62 -5.07 -12.09 -9.69
C ASP A 62 -3.67 -11.64 -10.19
N ILE A 63 -3.02 -10.74 -9.49
CA ILE A 63 -1.68 -10.23 -9.78
C ILE A 63 -0.63 -10.94 -8.91
N ASN A 64 0.52 -11.27 -9.51
CA ASN A 64 1.66 -11.81 -8.77
C ASN A 64 2.98 -11.60 -9.54
N ILE A 65 3.67 -10.50 -9.24
CA ILE A 65 4.94 -10.13 -9.87
C ILE A 65 6.10 -11.07 -9.52
N ALA A 66 5.95 -11.92 -8.50
CA ALA A 66 6.89 -12.96 -8.08
C ALA A 66 6.50 -14.36 -8.57
N SER A 67 5.52 -14.46 -9.46
CA SER A 67 5.02 -15.75 -9.93
C SER A 67 6.11 -16.59 -10.59
N LEU A 68 6.22 -17.87 -10.19
CA LEU A 68 7.08 -18.84 -10.87
C LEU A 68 6.50 -19.30 -12.21
N ASN A 69 5.26 -18.90 -12.53
CA ASN A 69 4.67 -19.03 -13.86
C ASN A 69 4.99 -17.78 -14.67
N GLU A 70 5.83 -17.92 -15.67
CA GLU A 70 6.35 -16.80 -16.47
C GLU A 70 5.21 -15.98 -17.12
N GLY A 71 4.16 -16.62 -17.62
CA GLY A 71 3.02 -15.92 -18.22
C GLY A 71 2.26 -15.04 -17.22
N ILE A 72 2.08 -15.54 -15.99
CA ILE A 72 1.44 -14.76 -14.91
C ILE A 72 2.34 -13.60 -14.49
N LYS A 73 3.65 -13.84 -14.30
CA LYS A 73 4.61 -12.79 -13.94
C LYS A 73 4.63 -11.68 -15.00
N THR A 74 4.75 -12.05 -16.27
CA THR A 74 4.81 -11.10 -17.39
C THR A 74 3.55 -10.23 -17.47
N GLU A 75 2.37 -10.84 -17.38
CA GLU A 75 1.12 -10.07 -17.41
C GLU A 75 0.97 -9.21 -16.16
N SER A 76 1.36 -9.71 -14.97
CA SER A 76 1.35 -8.93 -13.74
C SER A 76 2.23 -7.67 -13.83
N VAL A 77 3.47 -7.80 -14.33
CA VAL A 77 4.37 -6.66 -14.53
C VAL A 77 3.80 -5.67 -15.55
N LYS A 78 3.17 -6.16 -16.61
CA LYS A 78 2.50 -5.29 -17.59
C LYS A 78 1.36 -4.49 -16.96
N GLN A 79 0.49 -5.12 -16.16
CA GLN A 79 -0.59 -4.45 -15.44
C GLN A 79 -0.04 -3.38 -14.46
N MET A 80 1.08 -3.67 -13.79
CA MET A 80 1.75 -2.69 -12.95
C MET A 80 2.28 -1.50 -13.75
N LYS A 81 2.83 -1.71 -14.95
CA LYS A 81 3.26 -0.61 -15.82
C LYS A 81 2.10 0.26 -16.30
N GLU A 82 0.96 -0.33 -16.64
CA GLU A 82 -0.27 0.42 -16.96
C GLU A 82 -0.72 1.27 -15.75
N CYS A 83 -0.56 0.75 -14.53
CA CYS A 83 -0.81 1.50 -13.31
C CYS A 83 0.19 2.67 -13.13
N ILE A 84 1.47 2.47 -13.46
CA ILE A 84 2.50 3.53 -13.44
C ILE A 84 2.16 4.63 -14.45
N ASP A 85 1.83 4.28 -15.70
CA ASP A 85 1.44 5.24 -16.73
C ASP A 85 0.27 6.12 -16.28
N TYR A 86 -0.72 5.50 -15.63
CA TYR A 86 -1.81 6.22 -15.04
C TYR A 86 -1.37 7.15 -13.90
N ALA A 87 -0.56 6.66 -12.96
CA ALA A 87 -0.03 7.44 -11.85
C ALA A 87 0.75 8.68 -12.33
N GLU A 88 1.60 8.53 -13.34
CA GLU A 88 2.32 9.63 -13.99
C GLU A 88 1.35 10.65 -14.60
N SER A 89 0.29 10.19 -15.26
CA SER A 89 -0.69 11.06 -15.93
C SER A 89 -1.44 11.99 -14.98
N ILE A 90 -1.60 11.58 -13.71
CA ILE A 90 -2.30 12.36 -12.67
C ILE A 90 -1.34 13.00 -11.66
N ASN A 91 -0.03 12.92 -11.87
CA ASN A 91 1.01 13.41 -10.96
C ASN A 91 0.92 12.75 -9.56
N ALA A 92 0.60 11.46 -9.48
CA ALA A 92 0.63 10.73 -8.22
C ALA A 92 2.04 10.68 -7.65
N ARG A 93 2.16 10.67 -6.31
CA ARG A 93 3.46 10.71 -5.63
C ARG A 93 4.12 9.34 -5.57
N ALA A 94 3.35 8.30 -5.36
CA ALA A 94 3.84 6.94 -5.19
C ALA A 94 2.80 5.90 -5.58
N ILE A 95 3.28 4.68 -5.82
CA ILE A 95 2.47 3.47 -6.01
C ILE A 95 2.90 2.45 -4.97
N THR A 96 1.98 2.01 -4.11
CA THR A 96 2.19 0.85 -3.24
C THR A 96 2.04 -0.42 -4.02
N VAL A 97 3.00 -1.33 -3.91
CA VAL A 97 3.00 -2.64 -4.57
C VAL A 97 3.26 -3.76 -3.56
N HIS A 98 2.54 -4.87 -3.72
CA HIS A 98 2.87 -6.10 -3.01
C HIS A 98 4.01 -6.83 -3.73
N ALA A 99 5.01 -7.31 -2.98
CA ALA A 99 6.15 -8.05 -3.56
C ALA A 99 5.75 -9.40 -4.20
N GLY A 100 4.53 -9.87 -3.92
CA GLY A 100 3.98 -11.10 -4.47
C GLY A 100 3.86 -12.24 -3.45
N LYS A 101 3.55 -13.43 -3.96
CA LYS A 101 3.26 -14.61 -3.13
C LYS A 101 3.73 -15.89 -3.77
N ILE A 102 4.00 -16.91 -2.94
CA ILE A 102 4.29 -18.28 -3.35
C ILE A 102 3.07 -19.18 -3.14
N GLY A 103 2.93 -20.25 -3.94
CA GLY A 103 1.79 -21.16 -3.87
C GLY A 103 1.78 -22.04 -2.60
N ARG A 104 2.93 -22.24 -1.96
CA ARG A 104 3.07 -22.97 -0.69
C ARG A 104 4.36 -22.51 0.01
N ASN A 105 4.39 -22.65 1.34
CA ASN A 105 5.59 -22.37 2.13
C ASN A 105 6.65 -23.46 1.89
N ASP A 106 7.63 -23.15 1.04
CA ASP A 106 8.73 -24.02 0.65
C ASP A 106 9.98 -23.16 0.45
N PRO A 107 11.07 -23.37 1.21
CA PRO A 107 12.22 -22.48 1.19
C PRO A 107 12.88 -22.31 -0.18
N PRO A 108 13.15 -23.36 -0.99
CA PRO A 108 13.63 -23.21 -2.36
C PRO A 108 12.72 -22.37 -3.26
N LEU A 109 11.38 -22.58 -3.18
CA LEU A 109 10.42 -21.80 -3.96
C LEU A 109 10.40 -20.34 -3.50
N ARG A 110 10.48 -20.09 -2.18
CA ARG A 110 10.55 -18.74 -1.64
C ARG A 110 11.77 -17.99 -2.15
N LYS A 111 12.94 -18.62 -2.13
CA LYS A 111 14.18 -18.02 -2.64
C LYS A 111 14.03 -17.61 -4.11
N GLN A 112 13.53 -18.51 -4.96
CA GLN A 112 13.34 -18.22 -6.39
C GLN A 112 12.29 -17.11 -6.60
N ALA A 113 11.21 -17.12 -5.83
CA ALA A 113 10.17 -16.09 -5.91
C ALA A 113 10.69 -14.71 -5.45
N LEU A 114 11.57 -14.65 -4.45
CA LEU A 114 12.24 -13.41 -4.05
C LEU A 114 13.14 -12.86 -5.16
N GLU A 115 13.90 -13.73 -5.83
CA GLU A 115 14.70 -13.33 -7.01
C GLU A 115 13.82 -12.75 -8.12
N TYR A 116 12.65 -13.36 -8.39
CA TYR A 116 11.69 -12.86 -9.37
C TYR A 116 11.01 -11.56 -8.92
N ALA A 117 10.70 -11.44 -7.63
CA ALA A 117 10.18 -10.19 -7.07
C ALA A 117 11.18 -9.04 -7.27
N CYS A 118 12.47 -9.25 -6.93
CA CYS A 118 13.52 -8.25 -7.15
C CYS A 118 13.64 -7.85 -8.61
N GLN A 119 13.64 -8.81 -9.55
CA GLN A 119 13.67 -8.52 -10.98
C GLN A 119 12.49 -7.66 -11.41
N SER A 120 11.27 -8.03 -10.99
CA SER A 120 10.06 -7.31 -11.34
C SER A 120 10.02 -5.91 -10.71
N ILE A 121 10.35 -5.79 -9.41
CA ILE A 121 10.38 -4.49 -8.72
C ILE A 121 11.41 -3.57 -9.35
N SER A 122 12.63 -4.07 -9.65
CA SER A 122 13.67 -3.28 -10.36
C SER A 122 13.18 -2.81 -11.72
N GLU A 123 12.49 -3.68 -12.48
CA GLU A 123 11.92 -3.31 -13.78
C GLU A 123 10.84 -2.23 -13.65
N LEU A 124 10.03 -2.24 -12.58
CA LEU A 124 9.03 -1.21 -12.32
C LEU A 124 9.67 0.10 -11.87
N VAL A 125 10.71 0.05 -11.04
CA VAL A 125 11.48 1.23 -10.60
C VAL A 125 12.17 1.90 -11.80
N ASP A 126 12.79 1.12 -12.67
CA ASP A 126 13.44 1.62 -13.89
C ASP A 126 12.44 2.19 -14.91
N TYR A 127 11.19 1.70 -14.88
CA TYR A 127 10.13 2.16 -15.78
C TYR A 127 9.48 3.47 -15.30
N ALA A 128 9.38 3.68 -14.00
CA ALA A 128 8.78 4.88 -13.42
C ALA A 128 9.69 6.10 -13.59
N GLU A 129 9.15 7.24 -14.03
CA GLU A 129 9.92 8.49 -14.22
C GLU A 129 9.88 9.39 -12.97
N ASN A 130 8.70 9.65 -12.45
CA ASN A 130 8.47 10.63 -11.35
C ASN A 130 7.77 10.00 -10.14
N VAL A 131 7.20 8.82 -10.31
CA VAL A 131 6.41 8.12 -9.28
C VAL A 131 7.34 7.17 -8.50
N ILE A 132 7.22 7.16 -7.18
CA ILE A 132 7.96 6.23 -6.32
C ILE A 132 7.24 4.88 -6.33
N ILE A 133 7.94 3.81 -6.69
CA ILE A 133 7.48 2.44 -6.47
C ILE A 133 7.80 2.08 -5.02
N SER A 134 6.80 1.76 -4.23
CA SER A 134 6.91 1.54 -2.78
C SER A 134 6.41 0.15 -2.42
N VAL A 135 7.29 -0.71 -1.90
CA VAL A 135 6.94 -2.09 -1.51
C VAL A 135 6.33 -2.09 -0.13
N GLU A 136 5.22 -2.79 0.03
CA GLU A 136 4.50 -2.89 1.30
C GLU A 136 4.94 -4.11 2.11
N ASN A 137 5.05 -3.94 3.46
CA ASN A 137 5.21 -5.08 4.35
C ASN A 137 3.90 -5.87 4.45
N MET A 138 4.01 -7.20 4.42
CA MET A 138 2.85 -8.10 4.38
C MET A 138 2.55 -8.72 5.76
N PRO A 139 1.29 -9.14 6.01
CA PRO A 139 0.92 -9.78 7.28
C PRO A 139 1.59 -11.14 7.46
N ILE A 140 1.51 -11.69 8.69
CA ILE A 140 2.13 -12.97 9.07
C ILE A 140 1.49 -14.17 8.34
N ARG A 141 1.77 -14.28 7.05
CA ARG A 141 1.39 -15.45 6.24
C ARG A 141 2.61 -15.95 5.47
N PRO A 142 3.03 -17.21 5.68
CA PRO A 142 4.27 -17.74 5.08
C PRO A 142 4.31 -17.73 3.55
N VAL A 143 3.17 -17.54 2.90
CA VAL A 143 3.08 -17.47 1.44
C VAL A 143 3.33 -16.08 0.87
N PHE A 144 3.21 -15.01 1.66
CA PHE A 144 3.51 -13.66 1.21
C PHE A 144 5.01 -13.36 1.27
N LEU A 145 5.51 -12.63 0.28
CA LEU A 145 6.85 -12.03 0.29
C LEU A 145 6.78 -10.63 0.89
N GLY A 146 7.85 -10.18 1.54
CA GLY A 146 7.87 -8.88 2.20
C GLY A 146 7.26 -8.88 3.61
N ASN A 147 7.10 -10.04 4.24
CA ASN A 147 6.60 -10.13 5.61
C ASN A 147 7.70 -10.21 6.68
N THR A 148 8.95 -10.01 6.31
CA THR A 148 10.08 -9.85 7.23
C THR A 148 10.88 -8.58 6.90
N ILE A 149 11.58 -8.04 7.88
CA ILE A 149 12.41 -6.84 7.72
C ILE A 149 13.54 -7.09 6.73
N GLU A 150 14.17 -8.28 6.79
CA GLU A 150 15.27 -8.65 5.90
C GLU A 150 14.83 -8.66 4.43
N GLU A 151 13.62 -9.10 4.14
CA GLU A 151 13.09 -9.06 2.77
C GLU A 151 12.80 -7.62 2.31
N LEU A 152 12.28 -6.76 3.18
CA LEU A 152 12.05 -5.35 2.85
C LEU A 152 13.37 -4.60 2.63
N GLU A 153 14.37 -4.83 3.48
CA GLU A 153 15.71 -4.26 3.31
C GLU A 153 16.38 -4.77 2.03
N MET A 154 16.18 -6.03 1.68
CA MET A 154 16.66 -6.60 0.42
C MET A 154 16.00 -5.89 -0.78
N PHE A 155 14.67 -5.79 -0.83
CA PHE A 155 13.98 -5.09 -1.91
C PHE A 155 14.45 -3.63 -2.03
N LYS A 156 14.57 -2.94 -0.91
CA LYS A 156 15.06 -1.57 -0.90
C LYS A 156 16.50 -1.46 -1.43
N SER A 157 17.41 -2.30 -0.95
CA SER A 157 18.83 -2.22 -1.30
C SER A 157 19.13 -2.69 -2.71
N GLU A 158 18.42 -3.71 -3.19
CA GLU A 158 18.66 -4.30 -4.51
C GLU A 158 17.87 -3.61 -5.63
N CYS A 159 16.64 -3.15 -5.32
CA CYS A 159 15.75 -2.59 -6.34
C CYS A 159 15.64 -1.07 -6.30
N GLY A 160 16.10 -0.41 -5.22
CA GLY A 160 15.99 1.05 -5.10
C GLY A 160 14.57 1.57 -4.87
N CYS A 161 13.64 0.72 -4.44
CA CYS A 161 12.26 1.10 -4.17
C CYS A 161 12.09 1.81 -2.82
N GLY A 162 10.97 2.54 -2.64
CA GLY A 162 10.48 2.99 -1.34
C GLY A 162 9.85 1.85 -0.54
N ILE A 163 9.47 2.14 0.70
CA ILE A 163 8.77 1.19 1.58
C ILE A 163 7.48 1.82 2.08
N THR A 164 6.37 1.12 1.93
CA THR A 164 5.09 1.41 2.58
C THR A 164 4.97 0.53 3.81
N ILE A 165 4.70 1.12 4.97
CA ILE A 165 4.53 0.36 6.21
C ILE A 165 3.05 0.28 6.56
N ASP A 166 2.48 -0.92 6.47
CA ASP A 166 1.17 -1.20 7.03
C ASP A 166 1.32 -1.61 8.50
N LEU A 167 0.77 -0.77 9.41
CA LEU A 167 0.85 -1.00 10.86
C LEU A 167 -0.03 -2.17 11.31
N GLY A 168 -1.13 -2.44 10.62
CA GLY A 168 -1.96 -3.63 10.88
C GLY A 168 -1.22 -4.91 10.50
N HIS A 169 -0.56 -4.95 9.35
CA HIS A 169 0.31 -6.07 8.98
C HIS A 169 1.44 -6.26 9.99
N GLY A 170 2.12 -5.16 10.36
CA GLY A 170 3.16 -5.17 11.38
C GLY A 170 2.64 -5.56 12.77
N ASN A 171 1.36 -5.30 13.09
CA ASN A 171 0.74 -5.80 14.31
C ASN A 171 0.58 -7.33 14.31
N THR A 172 0.37 -7.96 13.15
CA THR A 172 0.34 -9.43 13.04
C THR A 172 1.73 -10.07 13.14
N THR A 173 2.76 -9.39 12.65
CA THR A 173 4.17 -9.85 12.69
C THR A 173 4.91 -9.44 13.96
N LYS A 174 4.31 -8.55 14.80
CA LYS A 174 4.85 -8.04 16.07
C LYS A 174 6.17 -7.26 15.94
N ASN A 175 6.39 -6.57 14.83
CA ASN A 175 7.64 -5.88 14.53
C ASN A 175 7.47 -4.40 14.11
N ASN A 176 6.33 -3.77 14.43
CA ASN A 176 6.04 -2.38 14.07
C ASN A 176 7.13 -1.39 14.51
N GLU A 177 7.72 -1.58 15.69
CA GLU A 177 8.82 -0.72 16.18
C GLU A 177 10.00 -0.74 15.22
N GLU A 178 10.41 -1.94 14.78
CA GLU A 178 11.54 -2.16 13.89
C GLU A 178 11.21 -1.70 12.47
N LEU A 179 9.98 -1.94 12.00
CA LEU A 179 9.50 -1.46 10.69
C LEU A 179 9.58 0.07 10.60
N LEU A 180 9.18 0.78 11.66
CA LEU A 180 9.21 2.25 11.69
C LEU A 180 10.62 2.85 11.83
N GLU A 181 11.65 2.05 12.10
CA GLU A 181 13.07 2.46 12.06
C GLU A 181 13.68 2.33 10.64
N LEU A 182 12.97 1.70 9.69
CA LEU A 182 13.42 1.62 8.30
C LEU A 182 13.57 3.04 7.71
N LYS A 183 14.56 3.22 6.84
CA LYS A 183 14.77 4.50 6.15
C LYS A 183 13.89 4.59 4.91
N ASP A 184 13.59 5.83 4.51
CA ASP A 184 12.86 6.14 3.27
C ASP A 184 11.47 5.50 3.19
N ILE A 185 10.77 5.50 4.34
CA ILE A 185 9.35 5.16 4.40
C ILE A 185 8.59 6.21 3.59
N THR A 186 7.84 5.74 2.59
CA THR A 186 7.04 6.59 1.70
C THR A 186 5.83 7.16 2.46
N TYR A 187 5.07 6.28 3.08
CA TYR A 187 3.97 6.53 4.01
C TYR A 187 3.59 5.25 4.75
N CYS A 188 2.65 5.36 5.69
CA CYS A 188 2.14 4.20 6.42
C CYS A 188 0.67 3.98 6.08
N HIS A 189 0.24 2.72 5.91
CA HIS A 189 -1.15 2.32 6.00
C HIS A 189 -1.55 2.18 7.48
N LEU A 190 -2.74 2.66 7.80
CA LEU A 190 -3.25 2.75 9.16
C LEU A 190 -4.57 1.98 9.28
N ASN A 191 -4.51 0.85 9.90
CA ASN A 191 -5.65 0.02 10.30
C ASN A 191 -5.29 -0.72 11.59
N ASP A 192 -6.28 -1.35 12.23
CA ASP A 192 -6.10 -2.13 13.44
C ASP A 192 -6.59 -3.56 13.24
N ASN A 193 -6.22 -4.46 14.14
CA ASN A 193 -6.61 -5.86 14.15
C ASN A 193 -6.37 -6.51 15.53
N ASP A 194 -6.72 -7.79 15.67
CA ASP A 194 -6.52 -8.55 16.91
C ASP A 194 -5.07 -9.01 17.16
N GLY A 195 -4.14 -8.62 16.28
CA GLY A 195 -2.74 -9.04 16.33
C GLY A 195 -2.46 -10.46 15.86
N ILE A 196 -3.46 -11.10 15.23
CA ILE A 196 -3.39 -12.46 14.69
C ILE A 196 -3.86 -12.48 13.23
N LYS A 197 -4.98 -11.82 12.96
CA LYS A 197 -5.59 -11.75 11.63
C LYS A 197 -5.52 -10.34 11.12
N ASP A 198 -5.25 -10.20 9.86
CA ASP A 198 -5.35 -8.97 9.14
C ASP A 198 -6.84 -8.65 8.89
N GLN A 199 -7.41 -7.77 9.73
CA GLN A 199 -8.86 -7.55 9.79
C GLN A 199 -9.30 -6.20 9.23
N HIS A 200 -8.39 -5.23 9.12
CA HIS A 200 -8.70 -3.85 8.71
C HIS A 200 -9.89 -3.27 9.48
N ILE A 201 -9.78 -3.20 10.82
CA ILE A 201 -10.76 -2.55 11.69
C ILE A 201 -10.29 -1.14 12.09
N PRO A 202 -11.19 -0.27 12.60
CA PRO A 202 -10.84 1.07 13.02
C PRO A 202 -9.74 1.09 14.08
N LEU A 203 -8.88 2.10 14.01
CA LEU A 203 -7.85 2.34 15.04
C LEU A 203 -8.48 2.42 16.42
N GLY A 204 -7.92 1.66 17.37
CA GLY A 204 -8.37 1.56 18.75
C GLY A 204 -9.48 0.53 19.02
N ASP A 205 -9.93 -0.19 17.97
CA ASP A 205 -10.87 -1.32 18.15
C ASP A 205 -10.12 -2.67 18.25
N GLY A 206 -8.82 -2.70 17.99
CA GLY A 206 -7.97 -3.88 18.05
C GLY A 206 -6.89 -3.80 19.13
N THR A 207 -5.70 -4.27 18.78
CA THR A 207 -4.55 -4.41 19.71
C THR A 207 -3.32 -3.63 19.27
N LEU A 208 -3.41 -2.82 18.21
CA LEU A 208 -2.31 -1.99 17.75
C LEU A 208 -1.90 -0.99 18.85
N ASP A 209 -0.61 -0.87 19.12
CA ASP A 209 -0.09 0.19 19.99
C ASP A 209 -0.23 1.55 19.29
N LEU A 210 -1.18 2.35 19.71
CA LEU A 210 -1.48 3.66 19.12
C LEU A 210 -0.40 4.73 19.39
N GLU A 211 0.53 4.50 20.34
CA GLU A 211 1.67 5.38 20.55
C GLU A 211 2.61 5.42 19.32
N LEU A 212 2.58 4.37 18.49
CA LEU A 212 3.32 4.30 17.24
C LEU A 212 2.91 5.40 16.25
N LEU A 213 1.68 5.90 16.32
CA LEU A 213 1.19 6.99 15.47
C LEU A 213 2.06 8.26 15.59
N LYS A 214 2.71 8.47 16.73
CA LYS A 214 3.65 9.59 16.95
C LYS A 214 4.90 9.52 16.08
N LYS A 215 5.27 8.34 15.59
CA LYS A 215 6.40 8.11 14.69
C LYS A 215 6.03 8.29 13.20
N VAL A 216 4.73 8.28 12.87
CA VAL A 216 4.23 8.35 11.49
C VAL A 216 4.23 9.79 10.99
N LYS A 217 4.84 10.04 9.83
CA LYS A 217 4.84 11.36 9.17
C LYS A 217 3.69 11.55 8.19
N LYS A 218 3.35 10.48 7.46
CA LYS A 218 2.26 10.42 6.48
C LYS A 218 1.50 9.11 6.72
N GLY A 219 0.20 9.19 6.93
CA GLY A 219 -0.65 8.03 7.20
C GLY A 219 -1.87 7.99 6.27
N ILE A 220 -2.11 6.84 5.67
CA ILE A 220 -3.28 6.53 4.85
C ILE A 220 -4.15 5.55 5.64
N ILE A 221 -5.36 5.95 6.00
CA ILE A 221 -6.30 5.06 6.68
C ILE A 221 -6.86 4.08 5.66
N GLU A 222 -6.62 2.78 5.87
CA GLU A 222 -7.02 1.72 4.96
C GLU A 222 -8.12 0.84 5.57
N LEU A 223 -9.38 1.20 5.25
CA LEU A 223 -10.58 0.54 5.76
C LEU A 223 -11.64 0.42 4.67
N ASN A 224 -12.61 -0.48 4.86
CA ASN A 224 -13.67 -0.76 3.89
C ASN A 224 -14.92 0.15 4.02
N ASP A 225 -14.95 1.04 5.00
CA ASP A 225 -16.11 1.86 5.31
C ASP A 225 -15.69 3.27 5.73
N PHE A 226 -16.35 4.30 5.17
CA PHE A 226 -15.94 5.69 5.37
C PHE A 226 -16.25 6.22 6.78
N ASP A 227 -17.30 5.75 7.45
CA ASP A 227 -17.57 6.14 8.84
C ASP A 227 -16.47 5.60 9.77
N ASN A 228 -15.95 4.41 9.48
CA ASN A 228 -14.81 3.83 10.17
C ASN A 228 -13.51 4.60 9.90
N VAL A 229 -13.32 5.13 8.69
CA VAL A 229 -12.22 6.06 8.36
C VAL A 229 -12.31 7.31 9.24
N LEU A 230 -13.48 7.93 9.34
CA LEU A 230 -13.70 9.12 10.19
C LEU A 230 -13.50 8.82 11.67
N LYS A 231 -13.90 7.62 12.13
CA LYS A 231 -13.63 7.16 13.50
C LYS A 231 -12.12 7.06 13.75
N SER A 232 -11.37 6.44 12.84
CA SER A 232 -9.92 6.31 12.95
C SER A 232 -9.21 7.66 12.89
N LYS A 233 -9.67 8.60 12.06
CA LYS A 233 -9.13 9.98 12.02
C LYS A 233 -9.23 10.66 13.39
N LYS A 234 -10.39 10.55 14.07
CA LYS A 234 -10.58 11.08 15.42
C LYS A 234 -9.66 10.44 16.47
N VAL A 235 -9.25 9.18 16.26
CA VAL A 235 -8.24 8.54 17.12
C VAL A 235 -6.88 9.15 16.85
N ILE A 236 -6.48 9.28 15.59
CA ILE A 236 -5.21 9.90 15.20
C ILE A 236 -5.06 11.29 15.82
N GLU A 237 -6.09 12.15 15.74
CA GLU A 237 -6.11 13.52 16.29
C GLU A 237 -5.83 13.60 17.81
N LYS A 238 -5.94 12.50 18.54
CA LYS A 238 -5.63 12.44 19.98
C LYS A 238 -4.16 12.12 20.27
N TYR A 239 -3.44 11.59 19.28
CA TYR A 239 -2.05 11.13 19.44
C TYR A 239 -1.02 12.04 18.77
N ILE A 240 -1.44 12.99 17.91
CA ILE A 240 -0.58 13.91 17.16
C ILE A 240 -0.74 15.37 17.54
#